data_480a1dafef6a42bd29794eea3616f6ab
#
_entry.id   480a1dafef6a42bd29794eea3616f6ab
#
_cell.length_a   1.000
_cell.length_b   1.000
_cell.length_c   1.000
_cell.angle_alpha   90.00
_cell.angle_beta   90.00
_cell.angle_gamma   90.00
#
_symmetry.space_group_name_H-M   'P 1'
#
loop_
_entity.id
_entity.type
_entity.pdbx_description
1 polymer ?
#
loop_
_entity_poly.entity_id
_entity_poly.type
_entity_poly.pdbx_seq_one_letter_code
_entity_poly.pdbx_strand_id
1 'polypeptide(L)'
;MNNPNLLYIIDLREKIQELVDKMSESNITPNGRKVVDDYFAELNKILTPEEKREGGKIMRELLAKNREFRRVKRTDINIKEKLIEIQDIISLSYIAKYYFGKDKSWIYQRINGTCVNGKPAAFTNEELDILSNALKDIGTKISDTSLLIH
;
A
#
# COMPACT_ATOMS: atom_id res chain seq x y z
N MET A 1 18.95 18.75 31.68
CA MET A 1 19.17 17.35 32.03
C MET A 1 18.79 16.49 30.83
N ASN A 2 19.77 16.06 30.03
CA ASN A 2 19.51 15.17 28.89
C ASN A 2 19.30 13.76 29.45
N ASN A 3 18.08 13.26 29.36
CA ASN A 3 17.77 11.89 29.73
C ASN A 3 18.33 10.96 28.62
N PRO A 4 19.35 10.14 28.89
CA PRO A 4 19.98 9.27 27.88
C PRO A 4 18.96 8.30 27.24
N ASN A 5 17.89 7.94 27.95
CA ASN A 5 16.79 7.15 27.40
C ASN A 5 15.98 7.88 26.31
N LEU A 6 15.93 9.20 26.34
CA LEU A 6 15.15 9.97 25.37
C LEU A 6 15.85 10.01 23.99
N LEU A 7 17.17 10.25 23.98
CA LEU A 7 17.99 10.23 22.77
C LEU A 7 17.97 8.85 22.10
N TYR A 8 18.05 7.82 22.89
CA TYR A 8 18.00 6.43 22.44
C TYR A 8 16.63 6.08 21.77
N ILE A 9 15.52 6.48 22.40
CA ILE A 9 14.19 6.24 21.85
C ILE A 9 13.99 7.02 20.54
N ILE A 10 14.56 8.21 20.43
CA ILE A 10 14.51 9.02 19.20
C ILE A 10 15.26 8.31 18.05
N ASP A 11 16.47 7.84 18.29
CA ASP A 11 17.28 7.11 17.29
C ASP A 11 16.60 5.80 16.85
N LEU A 12 16.03 5.03 17.77
CA LEU A 12 15.27 3.84 17.46
C LEU A 12 14.01 4.15 16.62
N ARG A 13 13.31 5.24 16.98
CA ARG A 13 12.12 5.68 16.24
C ARG A 13 12.44 6.11 14.82
N GLU A 14 13.55 6.82 14.62
CA GLU A 14 14.02 7.23 13.27
C GLU A 14 14.34 6.01 12.40
N LYS A 15 15.06 5.02 12.93
CA LYS A 15 15.35 3.76 12.21
C LYS A 15 14.08 3.00 11.84
N ILE A 16 13.11 2.93 12.74
CA ILE A 16 11.83 2.26 12.46
C ILE A 16 10.98 3.08 11.49
N GLN A 17 11.01 4.41 11.54
CA GLN A 17 10.35 5.26 10.57
C GLN A 17 10.92 5.04 9.16
N GLU A 18 12.24 5.00 9.01
CA GLU A 18 12.90 4.70 7.74
C GLU A 18 12.48 3.34 7.18
N LEU A 19 12.36 2.32 8.03
CA LEU A 19 11.85 1.01 7.61
C LEU A 19 10.40 1.09 7.11
N VAL A 20 9.52 1.82 7.81
CA VAL A 20 8.12 2.01 7.39
C VAL A 20 8.02 2.76 6.06
N ASP A 21 8.89 3.75 5.84
CA ASP A 21 8.95 4.51 4.59
C ASP A 21 9.41 3.60 3.43
N LYS A 22 10.47 2.81 3.63
CA LYS A 22 10.92 1.79 2.67
C LYS A 22 9.84 0.74 2.38
N MET A 23 9.07 0.30 3.38
CA MET A 23 7.91 -0.58 3.18
C MET A 23 6.83 0.07 2.33
N SER A 24 6.62 1.36 2.48
CA SER A 24 5.64 2.11 1.68
C SER A 24 6.10 2.27 0.22
N GLU A 25 7.38 2.50 0.00
CA GLU A 25 8.01 2.61 -1.32
C GLU A 25 8.18 1.24 -2.01
N SER A 26 8.40 0.17 -1.23
CA SER A 26 8.61 -1.20 -1.74
C SER A 26 7.45 -1.74 -2.57
N ASN A 27 6.24 -1.22 -2.34
CA ASN A 27 5.07 -1.56 -3.15
C ASN A 27 5.10 -0.95 -4.57
N ILE A 28 6.10 -0.11 -4.87
CA ILE A 28 6.21 0.64 -6.13
C ILE A 28 7.28 0.04 -7.04
N THR A 29 8.24 -0.72 -6.51
CA THR A 29 9.36 -1.26 -7.28
C THR A 29 9.42 -2.79 -7.26
N PRO A 30 9.83 -3.46 -8.37
CA PRO A 30 9.95 -4.92 -8.45
C PRO A 30 10.89 -5.52 -7.38
N ASN A 31 11.92 -4.79 -6.97
CA ASN A 31 12.90 -5.21 -5.98
C ASN A 31 12.64 -4.64 -4.56
N GLY A 32 11.55 -3.90 -4.38
CA GLY A 32 11.28 -3.20 -3.13
C GLY A 32 11.18 -4.12 -1.92
N ARG A 33 10.58 -5.30 -2.08
CA ARG A 33 10.47 -6.28 -1.01
C ARG A 33 11.84 -6.74 -0.51
N LYS A 34 12.77 -6.99 -1.43
CA LYS A 34 14.15 -7.39 -1.08
C LYS A 34 14.87 -6.30 -0.29
N VAL A 35 14.72 -5.03 -0.70
CA VAL A 35 15.30 -3.89 0.02
C VAL A 35 14.78 -3.81 1.45
N VAL A 36 13.49 -4.03 1.67
CA VAL A 36 12.88 -4.07 3.01
C VAL A 36 13.42 -5.25 3.83
N ASP A 37 13.48 -6.43 3.23
CA ASP A 37 13.96 -7.65 3.91
C ASP A 37 15.44 -7.50 4.32
N ASP A 38 16.28 -6.95 3.44
CA ASP A 38 17.70 -6.68 3.70
C ASP A 38 17.87 -5.66 4.83
N TYR A 39 17.13 -4.55 4.81
CA TYR A 39 17.17 -3.53 5.84
C TYR A 39 16.67 -4.05 7.20
N PHE A 40 15.61 -4.86 7.18
CA PHE A 40 15.10 -5.52 8.39
C PHE A 40 16.09 -6.52 8.96
N ALA A 41 16.78 -7.27 8.11
CA ALA A 41 17.83 -8.20 8.53
C ALA A 41 19.02 -7.47 9.17
N GLU A 42 19.42 -6.31 8.64
CA GLU A 42 20.47 -5.47 9.23
C GLU A 42 20.06 -4.92 10.59
N LEU A 43 18.85 -4.37 10.71
CA LEU A 43 18.31 -3.90 11.98
C LEU A 43 18.30 -5.01 13.05
N ASN A 44 17.92 -6.22 12.65
CA ASN A 44 17.90 -7.37 13.57
C ASN A 44 19.29 -7.80 14.08
N LYS A 45 20.36 -7.47 13.37
CA LYS A 45 21.73 -7.76 13.81
C LYS A 45 22.22 -6.78 14.88
N ILE A 46 21.84 -5.51 14.75
CA ILE A 46 22.34 -4.43 15.61
C ILE A 46 21.47 -4.17 16.85
N LEU A 47 20.17 -4.51 16.80
CA LEU A 47 19.23 -4.26 17.89
C LEU A 47 19.31 -5.34 18.98
N THR A 48 19.34 -4.91 20.22
CA THR A 48 19.20 -5.77 21.41
C THR A 48 17.78 -6.36 21.51
N PRO A 49 17.54 -7.41 22.32
CA PRO A 49 16.20 -7.97 22.52
C PRO A 49 15.18 -6.95 23.05
N GLU A 50 15.61 -6.01 23.89
CA GLU A 50 14.74 -4.95 24.42
C GLU A 50 14.37 -3.93 23.34
N GLU A 51 15.34 -3.51 22.54
CA GLU A 51 15.14 -2.64 21.38
C GLU A 51 14.21 -3.26 20.34
N LYS A 52 14.32 -4.53 20.06
CA LYS A 52 13.41 -5.25 19.16
C LYS A 52 11.97 -5.22 19.66
N ARG A 53 11.78 -5.37 20.99
CA ARG A 53 10.45 -5.32 21.58
C ARG A 53 9.85 -3.93 21.54
N GLU A 54 10.65 -2.91 21.85
CA GLU A 54 10.22 -1.50 21.78
C GLU A 54 10.01 -1.05 20.32
N GLY A 55 10.93 -1.39 19.42
CA GLY A 55 10.80 -1.15 17.97
C GLY A 55 9.55 -1.78 17.39
N GLY A 56 9.15 -2.96 17.86
CA GLY A 56 7.89 -3.60 17.48
C GLY A 56 6.64 -2.82 17.91
N LYS A 57 6.68 -2.10 19.03
CA LYS A 57 5.58 -1.21 19.44
C LYS A 57 5.53 0.03 18.57
N ILE A 58 6.67 0.69 18.34
CA ILE A 58 6.81 1.86 17.49
C ILE A 58 6.34 1.54 16.06
N MET A 59 6.74 0.39 15.52
CA MET A 59 6.32 -0.08 14.20
C MET A 59 4.80 -0.18 14.10
N ARG A 60 4.14 -0.81 15.07
CA ARG A 60 2.67 -0.95 15.08
C ARG A 60 1.98 0.41 15.12
N GLU A 61 2.50 1.36 15.93
CA GLU A 61 1.97 2.72 16.01
C GLU A 61 2.09 3.45 14.68
N LEU A 62 3.26 3.40 14.03
CA LEU A 62 3.50 4.06 12.75
C LEU A 62 2.66 3.45 11.63
N LEU A 63 2.53 2.13 11.59
CA LEU A 63 1.66 1.45 10.61
C LEU A 63 0.18 1.77 10.83
N ALA A 64 -0.26 1.90 12.08
CA ALA A 64 -1.63 2.32 12.39
C ALA A 64 -1.90 3.76 11.93
N LYS A 65 -0.97 4.70 12.17
CA LYS A 65 -1.05 6.08 11.68
C LYS A 65 -1.08 6.13 10.14
N ASN A 66 -0.25 5.35 9.47
CA ASN A 66 -0.23 5.29 8.01
C ASN A 66 -1.53 4.71 7.45
N ARG A 67 -2.13 3.71 8.10
CA ARG A 67 -3.45 3.18 7.71
C ARG A 67 -4.53 4.24 7.84
N GLU A 68 -4.56 4.97 8.95
CA GLU A 68 -5.55 6.04 9.18
C GLU A 68 -5.36 7.18 8.19
N PHE A 69 -4.13 7.61 7.94
CA PHE A 69 -3.81 8.64 6.93
C PHE A 69 -4.27 8.21 5.53
N ARG A 70 -4.02 6.95 5.13
CA ARG A 70 -4.49 6.42 3.84
C ARG A 70 -6.02 6.34 3.79
N ARG A 71 -6.67 5.99 4.89
CA ARG A 71 -8.13 5.93 5.00
C ARG A 71 -8.76 7.31 4.80
N VAL A 72 -8.27 8.33 5.51
CA VAL A 72 -8.73 9.71 5.38
C VAL A 72 -8.50 10.22 3.94
N LYS A 73 -7.30 10.02 3.40
CA LYS A 73 -6.99 10.43 2.03
C LYS A 73 -7.86 9.74 0.96
N ARG A 74 -8.32 8.50 1.21
CA ARG A 74 -9.19 7.76 0.28
C ARG A 74 -10.63 8.28 0.27
N THR A 75 -11.13 8.81 1.38
CA THR A 75 -12.49 9.39 1.44
C THR A 75 -12.60 10.65 0.60
N ASP A 76 -11.50 11.36 0.37
CA ASP A 76 -11.45 12.59 -0.41
C ASP A 76 -11.21 12.36 -1.92
N ILE A 77 -10.89 11.12 -2.33
CA ILE A 77 -10.64 10.80 -3.74
C ILE A 77 -11.92 10.27 -4.39
N ASN A 78 -12.38 10.94 -5.43
CA ASN A 78 -13.42 10.40 -6.30
C ASN A 78 -12.84 9.29 -7.18
N ILE A 79 -12.92 8.04 -6.70
CA ILE A 79 -12.38 6.85 -7.36
C ILE A 79 -13.01 6.67 -8.75
N LYS A 80 -14.29 7.02 -8.91
CA LYS A 80 -14.98 6.97 -10.19
C LYS A 80 -14.29 7.85 -11.25
N GLU A 81 -14.01 9.10 -10.91
CA GLU A 81 -13.31 10.03 -11.82
C GLU A 81 -11.93 9.50 -12.21
N LYS A 82 -11.17 9.03 -11.23
CA LYS A 82 -9.83 8.48 -11.49
C LYS A 82 -9.83 7.22 -12.34
N LEU A 83 -10.81 6.35 -12.18
CA LEU A 83 -10.92 5.15 -13.01
C LEU A 83 -11.46 5.46 -14.42
N ILE A 84 -12.31 6.49 -14.58
CA ILE A 84 -12.76 6.96 -15.89
C ILE A 84 -11.58 7.46 -16.73
N GLU A 85 -10.64 8.18 -16.13
CA GLU A 85 -9.44 8.70 -16.82
C GLU A 85 -8.59 7.59 -17.46
N ILE A 86 -8.59 6.39 -16.88
CA ILE A 86 -7.73 5.28 -17.33
C ILE A 86 -8.48 4.10 -17.94
N GLN A 87 -9.82 4.10 -17.91
CA GLN A 87 -10.63 2.96 -18.39
C GLN A 87 -10.43 2.63 -19.87
N ASP A 88 -10.04 3.63 -20.68
CA ASP A 88 -9.77 3.45 -22.12
C ASP A 88 -8.36 2.90 -22.37
N ILE A 89 -7.49 2.95 -21.36
CA ILE A 89 -6.11 2.45 -21.41
C ILE A 89 -6.02 1.03 -20.84
N ILE A 90 -6.81 0.73 -19.81
CA ILE A 90 -6.78 -0.55 -19.08
C ILE A 90 -8.13 -1.25 -19.08
N SER A 91 -8.12 -2.58 -19.12
CA SER A 91 -9.34 -3.37 -19.03
C SER A 91 -9.80 -3.56 -17.58
N LEU A 92 -10.83 -2.83 -17.16
CA LEU A 92 -11.46 -3.02 -15.85
C LEU A 92 -12.05 -4.43 -15.69
N SER A 93 -12.47 -5.07 -16.80
CA SER A 93 -12.96 -6.46 -16.81
C SER A 93 -11.83 -7.45 -16.49
N TYR A 94 -10.61 -7.17 -16.98
CA TYR A 94 -9.42 -7.94 -16.62
C TYR A 94 -9.11 -7.82 -15.15
N ILE A 95 -9.15 -6.58 -14.61
CA ILE A 95 -8.92 -6.34 -13.18
C ILE A 95 -9.95 -7.08 -12.33
N ALA A 96 -11.24 -6.98 -12.65
CA ALA A 96 -12.29 -7.69 -11.93
C ALA A 96 -12.04 -9.19 -11.88
N LYS A 97 -11.71 -9.79 -13.02
CA LYS A 97 -11.52 -11.24 -13.14
C LYS A 97 -10.25 -11.73 -12.43
N TYR A 98 -9.10 -11.10 -12.69
CA TYR A 98 -7.80 -11.63 -12.27
C TYR A 98 -7.39 -11.24 -10.85
N TYR A 99 -7.78 -10.05 -10.36
CA TYR A 99 -7.39 -9.60 -9.04
C TYR A 99 -8.49 -9.76 -7.99
N PHE A 100 -9.76 -9.74 -8.41
CA PHE A 100 -10.89 -9.89 -7.50
C PHE A 100 -11.62 -11.23 -7.62
N GLY A 101 -11.40 -12.00 -8.68
CA GLY A 101 -12.18 -13.21 -8.97
C GLY A 101 -13.66 -12.91 -9.19
N LYS A 102 -13.99 -11.73 -9.72
CA LYS A 102 -15.34 -11.22 -9.95
C LYS A 102 -15.58 -10.95 -11.44
N ASP A 103 -16.85 -10.76 -11.79
CA ASP A 103 -17.25 -10.38 -13.14
C ASP A 103 -17.13 -8.86 -13.40
N LYS A 104 -17.30 -8.49 -14.67
CA LYS A 104 -17.31 -7.10 -15.10
C LYS A 104 -18.40 -6.27 -14.39
N SER A 105 -19.58 -6.82 -14.17
CA SER A 105 -20.70 -6.11 -13.54
C SER A 105 -20.37 -5.69 -12.13
N TRP A 106 -19.68 -6.55 -11.40
CA TRP A 106 -19.28 -6.31 -10.01
C TRP A 106 -18.42 -5.04 -9.86
N ILE A 107 -17.40 -4.85 -10.71
CA ILE A 107 -16.52 -3.67 -10.61
C ILE A 107 -17.23 -2.39 -11.05
N TYR A 108 -18.04 -2.46 -12.10
CA TYR A 108 -18.81 -1.30 -12.58
C TYR A 108 -19.89 -0.86 -11.59
N GLN A 109 -20.55 -1.78 -10.88
CA GLN A 109 -21.49 -1.45 -9.81
C GLN A 109 -20.82 -0.62 -8.71
N ARG A 110 -19.59 -0.97 -8.32
CA ARG A 110 -18.82 -0.23 -7.30
C ARG A 110 -18.34 1.13 -7.80
N ILE A 111 -17.87 1.20 -9.03
CA ILE A 111 -17.44 2.47 -9.66
C ILE A 111 -18.61 3.44 -9.76
N ASN A 112 -19.79 2.93 -10.15
CA ASN A 112 -20.97 3.77 -10.39
C ASN A 112 -21.84 3.96 -9.14
N GLY A 113 -21.53 3.29 -8.02
CA GLY A 113 -22.36 3.34 -6.82
C GLY A 113 -23.77 2.76 -7.03
N THR A 114 -23.91 1.76 -7.93
CA THR A 114 -25.19 1.15 -8.24
C THR A 114 -25.80 0.52 -7.01
N CYS A 115 -27.09 0.75 -6.76
CA CYS A 115 -27.76 0.11 -5.62
C CYS A 115 -27.86 -1.41 -5.81
N VAL A 116 -27.30 -2.15 -4.86
CA VAL A 116 -27.38 -3.62 -4.77
C VAL A 116 -27.97 -3.96 -3.41
N ASN A 117 -29.08 -4.69 -3.38
CA ASN A 117 -29.80 -5.02 -2.15
C ASN A 117 -30.15 -3.79 -1.29
N GLY A 118 -30.56 -2.68 -1.92
CA GLY A 118 -30.99 -1.46 -1.23
C GLY A 118 -29.87 -0.57 -0.69
N LYS A 119 -28.60 -0.90 -0.98
CA LYS A 119 -27.44 -0.07 -0.59
C LYS A 119 -26.57 0.23 -1.80
N PRO A 120 -25.98 1.43 -1.90
CA PRO A 120 -25.03 1.73 -2.95
C PRO A 120 -23.79 0.84 -2.83
N ALA A 121 -23.42 0.18 -3.91
CA ALA A 121 -22.20 -0.61 -3.97
C ALA A 121 -20.99 0.34 -3.91
N ALA A 122 -20.05 0.06 -3.04
CA ALA A 122 -18.80 0.78 -2.88
C ALA A 122 -17.65 -0.20 -2.67
N PHE A 123 -16.43 0.22 -2.95
CA PHE A 123 -15.25 -0.54 -2.60
C PHE A 123 -15.01 -0.49 -1.09
N THR A 124 -14.68 -1.63 -0.48
CA THR A 124 -14.13 -1.66 0.87
C THR A 124 -12.68 -1.19 0.86
N ASN A 125 -12.10 -0.92 2.04
CA ASN A 125 -10.69 -0.52 2.13
C ASN A 125 -9.75 -1.61 1.60
N GLU A 126 -10.06 -2.88 1.88
CA GLU A 126 -9.32 -4.04 1.40
C GLU A 126 -9.43 -4.16 -0.12
N GLU A 127 -10.62 -3.95 -0.69
CA GLU A 127 -10.83 -3.93 -2.14
C GLU A 127 -10.07 -2.77 -2.81
N LEU A 128 -9.97 -1.60 -2.16
CA LEU A 128 -9.17 -0.49 -2.65
C LEU A 128 -7.66 -0.78 -2.61
N ASP A 129 -7.19 -1.53 -1.63
CA ASP A 129 -5.80 -1.99 -1.59
C ASP A 129 -5.50 -2.96 -2.75
N ILE A 130 -6.40 -3.91 -3.00
CA ILE A 130 -6.28 -4.83 -4.13
C ILE A 130 -6.29 -4.06 -5.45
N LEU A 131 -7.19 -3.10 -5.62
CA LEU A 131 -7.27 -2.27 -6.83
C LEU A 131 -5.99 -1.46 -7.04
N SER A 132 -5.46 -0.84 -5.99
CA SER A 132 -4.21 -0.09 -6.05
C SER A 132 -3.04 -0.98 -6.48
N ASN A 133 -2.95 -2.18 -5.91
CA ASN A 133 -1.89 -3.14 -6.26
C ASN A 133 -2.06 -3.67 -7.70
N ALA A 134 -3.29 -3.91 -8.15
CA ALA A 134 -3.58 -4.31 -9.52
C ALA A 134 -3.12 -3.25 -10.53
N LEU A 135 -3.40 -1.96 -10.26
CA LEU A 135 -2.98 -0.85 -11.12
C LEU A 135 -1.45 -0.72 -11.18
N LYS A 136 -0.77 -0.90 -10.07
CA LYS A 136 0.70 -0.91 -10.01
C LYS A 136 1.29 -2.06 -10.81
N ASP A 137 0.78 -3.28 -10.64
CA ASP A 137 1.22 -4.47 -11.36
C ASP A 137 1.03 -4.31 -12.87
N ILE A 138 -0.11 -3.78 -13.31
CA ILE A 138 -0.37 -3.47 -14.73
C ILE A 138 0.61 -2.40 -15.23
N GLY A 139 0.83 -1.34 -14.48
CA GLY A 139 1.79 -0.29 -14.82
C GLY A 139 3.21 -0.83 -14.99
N THR A 140 3.65 -1.71 -14.09
CA THR A 140 4.94 -2.39 -14.17
C THR A 140 5.03 -3.27 -15.43
N LYS A 141 4.02 -4.08 -15.73
CA LYS A 141 3.97 -4.92 -16.93
C LYS A 141 4.05 -4.10 -18.23
N ILE A 142 3.36 -2.95 -18.28
CA ILE A 142 3.42 -2.04 -19.42
C ILE A 142 4.84 -1.46 -19.57
N SER A 143 5.43 -1.02 -18.47
CA SER A 143 6.80 -0.47 -18.45
C SER A 143 7.84 -1.52 -18.90
N ASP A 144 7.78 -2.72 -18.35
CA ASP A 144 8.71 -3.80 -18.68
C ASP A 144 8.58 -4.20 -20.16
N THR A 145 7.34 -4.26 -20.68
CA THR A 145 7.10 -4.54 -22.10
C THR A 145 7.69 -3.45 -22.99
N SER A 146 7.55 -2.18 -22.61
CA SER A 146 8.15 -1.06 -23.34
C SER A 146 9.66 -1.15 -23.43
N LEU A 147 10.33 -1.60 -22.35
CA LEU A 147 11.79 -1.80 -22.33
C LEU A 147 12.25 -2.96 -23.21
N LEU A 148 11.40 -3.98 -23.42
CA LEU A 148 11.73 -5.14 -24.27
C LEU A 148 11.55 -4.87 -25.77
N ILE A 149 10.82 -3.83 -26.16
CA ILE A 149 10.56 -3.46 -27.56
C ILE A 149 11.71 -2.59 -28.12
N HIS A 150 12.56 -2.05 -27.26
CA HIS A 150 13.76 -1.30 -27.62
C HIS A 150 14.95 -2.23 -27.77
#